data_2bffef43ccdfa3fc205bdeda96bf8d75
#
_entry.id   2bffef43ccdfa3fc205bdeda96bf8d75
#
_cell.length_a   1.000
_cell.length_b   1.000
_cell.length_c   1.000
_cell.angle_alpha   90.00
_cell.angle_beta   90.00
_cell.angle_gamma   90.00
#
_symmetry.space_group_name_H-M   'P 1'
#
loop_
_entity.id
_entity.type
_entity.pdbx_description
1 polymer ?
#
loop_
_entity_poly.entity_id
_entity_poly.type
_entity_poly.pdbx_seq_one_letter_code
_entity_poly.pdbx_strand_id
1 'polypeptide(L)'
;MSIKVDITEPVTAVLDDAHIGHINGAFGTILHGDVAPRKTWKHRLTTLLAILGPGLIVMVGDNDAGAFATYGQAGQNYGTTLLWTLALLIPVLYVNQEMVLRLGAVTGVGHARLIFERFGKFWGAFSVIDLFLLNALTIVTEFIGIALALDYLGLDKTTGVIVSAALIMIAAGTGDFRRFERFAMALVFASLLLVPIYFMVHPPLAQVAHDFVFPQMPVGSKLSDVMLLVIGIVGTTVAPWQLFFQQSYVIDKRITPRFIRYERLDLWIGIALVIIGAVAIMAFTAATFAGQNEAGNFTDAGGIAVGIGKYVGRTAGVMFAIALIDAALIGASAVSLSTAYAIGDVFSARHSLHRKVTDAKGFYAVYGLLIAIAAAVVLTPGSPLGLLTLAVQTLAGVLLPSATVFLLLLCNDKPVLGPWVNSRWLNYFTSAVIAALVLLSIILTASVLFPDATNEQVIIDILVGGGLAAMIVALVAIALSGDAKGGRKAAINDASDAAALSRDTWRMPPLRQLAPAKLSLAAKTWMGVLRLYLVVAGGLVLFRIVMLAIGQG
;
A
#
# COMPACT_ATOMS: atom_id res chain seq x y z
N MET A 1 35.52 16.74 -37.83
CA MET A 1 34.18 16.30 -38.28
C MET A 1 33.47 15.78 -37.04
N SER A 2 32.74 16.65 -36.32
CA SER A 2 32.01 16.26 -35.11
C SER A 2 30.71 15.59 -35.54
N ILE A 3 30.58 14.30 -35.31
CA ILE A 3 29.33 13.57 -35.46
C ILE A 3 28.37 14.16 -34.40
N LYS A 4 27.44 15.01 -34.85
CA LYS A 4 26.24 15.30 -34.09
C LYS A 4 25.48 13.99 -33.97
N VAL A 5 25.58 13.35 -32.82
CA VAL A 5 24.63 12.31 -32.42
C VAL A 5 23.29 13.01 -32.29
N ASP A 6 22.47 12.85 -33.29
CA ASP A 6 21.07 13.24 -33.27
C ASP A 6 20.44 12.47 -32.12
N ILE A 7 20.05 13.17 -31.06
CA ILE A 7 19.34 12.60 -29.91
C ILE A 7 17.90 12.38 -30.40
N THR A 8 17.73 11.45 -31.32
CA THR A 8 16.45 10.98 -31.77
C THR A 8 15.87 10.08 -30.71
N GLU A 9 14.85 10.57 -30.05
CA GLU A 9 13.86 9.88 -29.21
C GLU A 9 14.38 9.10 -27.99
N PRO A 10 13.78 9.27 -26.81
CA PRO A 10 14.19 8.49 -25.65
C PRO A 10 13.99 7.00 -25.93
N VAL A 11 15.03 6.21 -25.77
CA VAL A 11 15.04 4.76 -25.92
C VAL A 11 14.12 4.06 -24.90
N THR A 12 13.58 4.81 -23.93
CA THR A 12 12.74 4.33 -22.83
C THR A 12 11.39 5.05 -22.80
N ALA A 13 10.39 4.43 -22.17
CA ALA A 13 9.05 4.97 -22.01
C ALA A 13 8.93 6.04 -20.90
N VAL A 14 10.03 6.54 -20.36
CA VAL A 14 10.03 7.54 -19.28
C VAL A 14 9.27 8.81 -19.69
N LEU A 15 8.25 9.17 -18.91
CA LEU A 15 7.34 10.28 -19.23
C LEU A 15 7.88 11.66 -18.83
N ASP A 16 8.73 11.73 -17.81
CA ASP A 16 9.33 12.97 -17.31
C ASP A 16 10.86 12.85 -17.30
N ASP A 17 11.56 13.81 -17.89
CA ASP A 17 13.03 13.90 -17.95
C ASP A 17 13.70 13.99 -16.56
N ALA A 18 12.96 14.44 -15.53
CA ALA A 18 13.44 14.42 -14.16
C ALA A 18 13.72 13.01 -13.62
N HIS A 19 13.12 11.98 -14.22
CA HIS A 19 13.33 10.58 -13.83
C HIS A 19 14.59 9.95 -14.45
N ILE A 20 15.43 10.74 -15.13
CA ILE A 20 16.72 10.29 -15.70
C ILE A 20 17.87 10.96 -14.94
N GLY A 21 18.88 10.21 -14.53
CA GLY A 21 20.08 10.75 -13.87
C GLY A 21 20.63 9.88 -12.75
N HIS A 22 21.34 10.48 -11.82
CA HIS A 22 21.92 9.78 -10.65
C HIS A 22 20.82 9.26 -9.71
N ILE A 23 21.05 8.10 -9.10
CA ILE A 23 20.24 7.63 -7.97
C ILE A 23 20.75 8.37 -6.73
N ASN A 24 19.97 9.32 -6.23
CA ASN A 24 20.32 10.16 -5.09
C ASN A 24 19.53 9.73 -3.85
N GLY A 25 19.94 8.61 -3.21
CA GLY A 25 19.29 8.13 -1.99
C GLY A 25 19.69 8.90 -0.74
N ALA A 26 18.94 8.69 0.35
CA ALA A 26 19.18 9.33 1.65
C ALA A 26 20.62 9.14 2.15
N PHE A 27 21.16 7.94 1.98
CA PHE A 27 22.44 7.51 2.55
C PHE A 27 23.56 7.31 1.52
N GLY A 28 23.31 7.58 0.23
CA GLY A 28 24.33 7.39 -0.81
C GLY A 28 23.89 7.86 -2.19
N THR A 29 24.84 7.81 -3.13
CA THR A 29 24.61 8.14 -4.54
C THR A 29 25.19 7.07 -5.44
N ILE A 30 24.45 6.71 -6.50
CA ILE A 30 24.95 5.88 -7.60
C ILE A 30 24.92 6.75 -8.86
N LEU A 31 26.08 6.87 -9.53
CA LEU A 31 26.20 7.71 -10.72
C LEU A 31 25.39 7.12 -11.88
N HIS A 32 24.84 8.00 -12.70
CA HIS A 32 24.18 7.59 -13.94
C HIS A 32 25.20 6.86 -14.84
N GLY A 33 24.81 5.70 -15.37
CA GLY A 33 25.70 4.90 -16.21
C GLY A 33 26.74 4.06 -15.45
N ASP A 34 26.73 4.06 -14.10
CA ASP A 34 27.60 3.17 -13.32
C ASP A 34 27.22 1.71 -13.55
N VAL A 35 28.01 1.05 -14.39
CA VAL A 35 27.89 -0.38 -14.76
C VAL A 35 28.90 -1.27 -14.04
N ALA A 36 29.71 -0.73 -13.12
CA ALA A 36 30.73 -1.50 -12.42
C ALA A 36 30.14 -2.65 -11.59
N PRO A 37 30.73 -3.86 -11.61
CA PRO A 37 30.22 -4.99 -10.84
C PRO A 37 30.47 -4.79 -9.34
N ARG A 38 29.47 -5.09 -8.52
CA ARG A 38 29.50 -4.98 -7.04
C ARG A 38 30.19 -6.21 -6.43
N LYS A 39 31.51 -6.33 -6.59
CA LYS A 39 32.28 -7.51 -6.15
C LYS A 39 32.53 -7.57 -4.65
N THR A 40 32.86 -6.45 -4.02
CA THR A 40 33.22 -6.40 -2.60
C THR A 40 32.01 -6.16 -1.70
N TRP A 41 32.05 -6.60 -0.44
CA TRP A 41 31.04 -6.33 0.58
C TRP A 41 30.77 -4.82 0.75
N LYS A 42 31.84 -4.02 0.81
CA LYS A 42 31.72 -2.55 0.93
C LYS A 42 30.91 -1.96 -0.23
N HIS A 43 31.20 -2.34 -1.48
CA HIS A 43 30.46 -1.87 -2.65
C HIS A 43 28.98 -2.34 -2.64
N ARG A 44 28.71 -3.53 -2.13
CA ARG A 44 27.32 -4.02 -1.99
C ARG A 44 26.57 -3.21 -0.93
N LEU A 45 27.20 -2.97 0.23
CA LEU A 45 26.60 -2.20 1.32
C LEU A 45 26.36 -0.74 0.91
N THR A 46 27.33 -0.07 0.29
CA THR A 46 27.15 1.32 -0.19
C THR A 46 26.08 1.42 -1.27
N THR A 47 25.96 0.40 -2.14
CA THR A 47 24.87 0.32 -3.12
C THR A 47 23.53 0.14 -2.43
N LEU A 48 23.41 -0.75 -1.45
CA LEU A 48 22.20 -0.95 -0.67
C LEU A 48 21.79 0.35 0.03
N LEU A 49 22.71 1.02 0.72
CA LEU A 49 22.45 2.28 1.41
C LEU A 49 21.95 3.40 0.46
N ALA A 50 22.45 3.43 -0.78
CA ALA A 50 21.97 4.38 -1.77
C ALA A 50 20.55 4.04 -2.30
N ILE A 51 20.17 2.76 -2.28
CA ILE A 51 18.89 2.27 -2.77
C ILE A 51 17.83 2.25 -1.67
N LEU A 52 18.19 1.98 -0.41
CA LEU A 52 17.27 1.97 0.72
C LEU A 52 16.33 3.18 0.70
N GLY A 53 15.03 2.93 0.78
CA GLY A 53 14.00 3.97 0.86
C GLY A 53 12.65 3.53 0.34
N PRO A 54 12.45 3.22 -0.95
CA PRO A 54 11.12 2.95 -1.49
C PRO A 54 10.38 1.84 -0.75
N GLY A 55 11.01 0.70 -0.55
CA GLY A 55 10.44 -0.42 0.19
C GLY A 55 10.26 -0.12 1.68
N LEU A 56 11.26 0.49 2.31
CA LEU A 56 11.18 0.89 3.72
C LEU A 56 10.08 1.91 3.98
N ILE A 57 10.03 2.99 3.19
CA ILE A 57 9.07 4.09 3.40
C ILE A 57 7.64 3.60 3.18
N VAL A 58 7.39 2.79 2.13
CA VAL A 58 6.05 2.28 1.85
C VAL A 58 5.60 1.31 2.94
N MET A 59 6.48 0.42 3.40
CA MET A 59 6.11 -0.58 4.39
C MET A 59 5.95 0.03 5.79
N VAL A 60 6.87 0.90 6.23
CA VAL A 60 6.72 1.53 7.54
C VAL A 60 5.59 2.57 7.55
N GLY A 61 5.37 3.24 6.42
CA GLY A 61 4.24 4.15 6.24
C GLY A 61 2.87 3.46 6.23
N ASP A 62 2.85 2.14 6.13
CA ASP A 62 1.66 1.31 6.26
C ASP A 62 1.21 1.10 7.73
N ASN A 63 2.12 1.21 8.67
CA ASN A 63 1.77 1.33 10.09
C ASN A 63 1.33 2.78 10.42
N ASP A 64 0.42 3.31 9.64
CA ASP A 64 -0.16 4.64 9.72
C ASP A 64 -1.18 4.79 10.88
N ALA A 65 -1.85 5.93 10.98
CA ALA A 65 -2.85 6.17 12.03
C ALA A 65 -4.03 5.19 11.92
N GLY A 66 -4.42 4.80 10.71
CA GLY A 66 -5.45 3.79 10.47
C GLY A 66 -5.05 2.41 10.96
N ALA A 67 -3.78 2.04 10.77
CA ALA A 67 -3.20 0.81 11.27
C ALA A 67 -3.12 0.79 12.80
N PHE A 68 -2.70 1.89 13.43
CA PHE A 68 -2.72 2.03 14.89
C PHE A 68 -4.12 1.81 15.48
N ALA A 69 -5.16 2.37 14.82
CA ALA A 69 -6.54 2.14 15.23
C ALA A 69 -6.96 0.67 15.04
N THR A 70 -6.69 0.09 13.88
CA THR A 70 -7.13 -1.26 13.51
C THR A 70 -6.43 -2.35 14.32
N TYR A 71 -5.09 -2.30 14.42
CA TYR A 71 -4.34 -3.26 15.24
C TYR A 71 -4.60 -3.05 16.72
N GLY A 72 -4.76 -1.79 17.13
CA GLY A 72 -5.14 -1.46 18.50
C GLY A 72 -6.51 -1.98 18.87
N GLN A 73 -7.52 -1.86 17.99
CA GLN A 73 -8.83 -2.45 18.17
C GLN A 73 -8.76 -3.98 18.27
N ALA A 74 -7.97 -4.62 17.40
CA ALA A 74 -7.79 -6.06 17.44
C ALA A 74 -7.21 -6.50 18.78
N GLY A 75 -6.16 -5.83 19.26
CA GLY A 75 -5.55 -6.11 20.57
C GLY A 75 -6.49 -5.84 21.74
N GLN A 76 -7.18 -4.69 21.77
CA GLN A 76 -8.08 -4.33 22.86
C GLN A 76 -9.33 -5.20 22.93
N ASN A 77 -9.92 -5.56 21.78
CA ASN A 77 -11.19 -6.26 21.74
C ASN A 77 -11.03 -7.79 21.74
N TYR A 78 -9.94 -8.32 21.13
CA TYR A 78 -9.79 -9.75 20.92
C TYR A 78 -8.45 -10.30 21.41
N GLY A 79 -7.65 -9.49 22.10
CA GLY A 79 -6.34 -9.92 22.59
C GLY A 79 -5.36 -10.21 21.42
N THR A 80 -4.58 -11.27 21.55
CA THR A 80 -3.60 -11.68 20.56
C THR A 80 -4.13 -12.66 19.51
N THR A 81 -5.42 -13.04 19.61
CA THR A 81 -6.02 -14.14 18.81
C THR A 81 -6.03 -13.90 17.29
N LEU A 82 -5.92 -12.65 16.84
CA LEU A 82 -5.90 -12.28 15.41
C LEU A 82 -4.48 -12.07 14.85
N LEU A 83 -3.41 -12.29 15.62
CA LEU A 83 -2.03 -12.08 15.17
C LEU A 83 -1.64 -12.95 13.96
N TRP A 84 -2.21 -14.14 13.82
CA TRP A 84 -1.96 -15.04 12.70
C TRP A 84 -2.32 -14.42 11.33
N THR A 85 -3.25 -13.46 11.31
CA THR A 85 -3.61 -12.74 10.08
C THR A 85 -2.42 -11.98 9.51
N LEU A 86 -1.59 -11.38 10.37
CA LEU A 86 -0.37 -10.68 9.97
C LEU A 86 0.67 -11.63 9.36
N ALA A 87 0.80 -12.86 9.90
CA ALA A 87 1.69 -13.88 9.33
C ALA A 87 1.27 -14.27 7.91
N LEU A 88 -0.04 -14.41 7.65
CA LEU A 88 -0.57 -14.69 6.31
C LEU A 88 -0.38 -13.53 5.33
N LEU A 89 -0.29 -12.29 5.82
CA LEU A 89 -0.10 -11.12 4.97
C LEU A 89 1.36 -10.90 4.53
N ILE A 90 2.36 -11.49 5.18
CA ILE A 90 3.77 -11.39 4.77
C ILE A 90 3.99 -11.75 3.29
N PRO A 91 3.60 -12.94 2.81
CA PRO A 91 3.78 -13.28 1.40
C PRO A 91 2.90 -12.44 0.47
N VAL A 92 1.74 -11.96 0.93
CA VAL A 92 0.86 -11.08 0.15
C VAL A 92 1.53 -9.72 -0.08
N LEU A 93 2.06 -9.11 0.98
CA LEU A 93 2.85 -7.88 0.92
C LEU A 93 4.01 -8.02 -0.06
N TYR A 94 4.84 -9.06 0.13
CA TYR A 94 6.00 -9.25 -0.72
C TYR A 94 5.65 -9.38 -2.20
N VAL A 95 4.66 -10.21 -2.53
CA VAL A 95 4.29 -10.46 -3.93
C VAL A 95 3.74 -9.20 -4.59
N ASN A 96 2.84 -8.48 -3.94
CA ASN A 96 2.26 -7.25 -4.48
C ASN A 96 3.34 -6.18 -4.68
N GLN A 97 4.15 -5.95 -3.67
CA GLN A 97 5.17 -4.89 -3.72
C GLN A 97 6.35 -5.26 -4.65
N GLU A 98 6.75 -6.54 -4.74
CA GLU A 98 7.74 -6.99 -5.71
C GLU A 98 7.28 -6.78 -7.15
N MET A 99 6.01 -7.02 -7.44
CA MET A 99 5.45 -6.79 -8.77
C MET A 99 5.48 -5.30 -9.14
N VAL A 100 5.11 -4.39 -8.24
CA VAL A 100 5.11 -2.95 -8.55
C VAL A 100 6.51 -2.35 -8.61
N LEU A 101 7.44 -2.75 -7.72
CA LEU A 101 8.82 -2.28 -7.83
C LEU A 101 9.48 -2.72 -9.14
N ARG A 102 9.18 -3.93 -9.60
CA ARG A 102 9.67 -4.47 -10.86
C ARG A 102 9.04 -3.73 -12.05
N LEU A 103 7.73 -3.46 -12.02
CA LEU A 103 7.07 -2.63 -13.02
C LEU A 103 7.72 -1.24 -13.08
N GLY A 104 7.89 -0.55 -11.97
CA GLY A 104 8.52 0.76 -11.91
C GLY A 104 9.93 0.77 -12.50
N ALA A 105 10.80 -0.13 -12.03
CA ALA A 105 12.20 -0.21 -12.45
C ALA A 105 12.37 -0.58 -13.94
N VAL A 106 11.46 -1.38 -14.51
CA VAL A 106 11.54 -1.88 -15.88
C VAL A 106 10.89 -0.92 -16.86
N THR A 107 9.73 -0.35 -16.50
CA THR A 107 8.94 0.47 -17.44
C THR A 107 9.29 1.96 -17.39
N GLY A 108 9.63 2.49 -16.20
CA GLY A 108 9.77 3.94 -16.00
C GLY A 108 8.45 4.70 -16.13
N VAL A 109 7.29 4.00 -16.03
CA VAL A 109 5.96 4.57 -16.18
C VAL A 109 5.11 4.18 -14.97
N GLY A 110 4.36 5.12 -14.41
CA GLY A 110 3.53 4.90 -13.25
C GLY A 110 2.35 3.96 -13.50
N HIS A 111 1.83 3.37 -12.42
CA HIS A 111 0.82 2.32 -12.45
C HIS A 111 -0.47 2.75 -13.17
N ALA A 112 -0.99 3.92 -12.80
CA ALA A 112 -2.21 4.48 -13.38
C ALA A 112 -2.10 4.70 -14.89
N ARG A 113 -0.95 5.20 -15.36
CA ARG A 113 -0.71 5.42 -16.78
C ARG A 113 -0.64 4.11 -17.54
N LEU A 114 0.00 3.07 -16.99
CA LEU A 114 0.04 1.75 -17.61
C LEU A 114 -1.37 1.15 -17.75
N ILE A 115 -2.23 1.27 -16.73
CA ILE A 115 -3.62 0.84 -16.81
C ILE A 115 -4.35 1.60 -17.93
N PHE A 116 -4.18 2.91 -17.99
CA PHE A 116 -4.81 3.77 -18.98
C PHE A 116 -4.44 3.40 -20.43
N GLU A 117 -3.14 3.20 -20.69
CA GLU A 117 -2.64 2.90 -22.04
C GLU A 117 -2.90 1.45 -22.46
N ARG A 118 -2.83 0.49 -21.52
CA ARG A 118 -2.96 -0.93 -21.86
C ARG A 118 -4.40 -1.43 -21.86
N PHE A 119 -5.25 -0.94 -20.96
CA PHE A 119 -6.63 -1.43 -20.78
C PHE A 119 -7.70 -0.42 -21.20
N GLY A 120 -7.29 0.79 -21.56
CA GLY A 120 -8.16 1.83 -22.10
C GLY A 120 -8.56 2.90 -21.09
N LYS A 121 -9.04 4.02 -21.65
CA LYS A 121 -9.33 5.26 -20.90
C LYS A 121 -10.28 5.07 -19.72
N PHE A 122 -11.27 4.21 -19.88
CA PHE A 122 -12.25 3.95 -18.84
C PHE A 122 -11.57 3.37 -17.58
N TRP A 123 -10.78 2.30 -17.74
CA TRP A 123 -10.13 1.63 -16.63
C TRP A 123 -9.05 2.50 -15.97
N GLY A 124 -8.32 3.26 -16.78
CA GLY A 124 -7.36 4.22 -16.26
C GLY A 124 -8.03 5.33 -15.45
N ALA A 125 -9.11 5.94 -15.96
CA ALA A 125 -9.86 6.96 -15.23
C ALA A 125 -10.50 6.40 -13.95
N PHE A 126 -11.11 5.22 -14.03
CA PHE A 126 -11.69 4.54 -12.88
C PHE A 126 -10.64 4.31 -11.78
N SER A 127 -9.49 3.75 -12.15
CA SER A 127 -8.40 3.48 -11.20
C SER A 127 -7.86 4.75 -10.52
N VAL A 128 -7.79 5.88 -11.24
CA VAL A 128 -7.33 7.16 -10.67
C VAL A 128 -8.38 7.78 -9.76
N ILE A 129 -9.66 7.72 -10.14
CA ILE A 129 -10.76 8.26 -9.32
C ILE A 129 -10.89 7.44 -8.03
N ASP A 130 -10.85 6.12 -8.14
CA ASP A 130 -10.87 5.18 -7.03
C ASP A 130 -9.72 5.47 -6.03
N LEU A 131 -8.50 5.53 -6.55
CA LEU A 131 -7.32 5.89 -5.77
C LEU A 131 -7.46 7.27 -5.11
N PHE A 132 -7.92 8.29 -5.86
CA PHE A 132 -8.07 9.65 -5.35
C PHE A 132 -9.05 9.70 -4.17
N LEU A 133 -10.21 9.08 -4.31
CA LEU A 133 -11.24 9.06 -3.27
C LEU A 133 -10.75 8.34 -2.00
N LEU A 134 -10.18 7.14 -2.18
CA LEU A 134 -9.64 6.38 -1.07
C LEU A 134 -8.51 7.15 -0.37
N ASN A 135 -7.55 7.65 -1.13
CA ASN A 135 -6.40 8.36 -0.58
C ASN A 135 -6.79 9.66 0.12
N ALA A 136 -7.75 10.42 -0.42
CA ALA A 136 -8.26 11.60 0.25
C ALA A 136 -8.84 11.28 1.63
N LEU A 137 -9.60 10.19 1.73
CA LEU A 137 -10.15 9.71 3.01
C LEU A 137 -9.04 9.15 3.93
N THR A 138 -8.08 8.43 3.39
CA THR A 138 -6.93 7.91 4.16
C THR A 138 -6.12 9.07 4.77
N ILE A 139 -5.85 10.16 4.01
CA ILE A 139 -5.15 11.32 4.56
C ILE A 139 -5.96 11.97 5.70
N VAL A 140 -7.30 11.97 5.62
CA VAL A 140 -8.14 12.42 6.74
C VAL A 140 -7.88 11.56 7.97
N THR A 141 -7.76 10.23 7.84
CA THR A 141 -7.47 9.36 9.00
C THR A 141 -6.09 9.62 9.61
N GLU A 142 -5.11 10.03 8.80
CA GLU A 142 -3.80 10.45 9.33
C GLU A 142 -3.93 11.70 10.22
N PHE A 143 -4.64 12.71 9.74
CA PHE A 143 -4.87 13.92 10.54
C PHE A 143 -5.77 13.67 11.76
N ILE A 144 -6.66 12.68 11.72
CA ILE A 144 -7.39 12.18 12.90
C ILE A 144 -6.40 11.66 13.94
N GLY A 145 -5.45 10.79 13.52
CA GLY A 145 -4.42 10.26 14.42
C GLY A 145 -3.58 11.37 15.08
N ILE A 146 -3.15 12.37 14.29
CA ILE A 146 -2.44 13.55 14.82
C ILE A 146 -3.31 14.27 15.86
N ALA A 147 -4.59 14.54 15.56
CA ALA A 147 -5.47 15.27 16.45
C ALA A 147 -5.71 14.54 17.78
N LEU A 148 -5.94 13.22 17.74
CA LEU A 148 -6.12 12.37 18.92
C LEU A 148 -4.86 12.31 19.80
N ALA A 149 -3.70 12.21 19.15
CA ALA A 149 -2.42 12.22 19.87
C ALA A 149 -2.13 13.58 20.54
N LEU A 150 -2.40 14.68 19.86
CA LEU A 150 -2.26 16.03 20.41
C LEU A 150 -3.19 16.26 21.60
N ASP A 151 -4.43 15.80 21.52
CA ASP A 151 -5.42 15.87 22.60
C ASP A 151 -4.90 15.14 23.86
N TYR A 152 -4.41 13.89 23.70
CA TYR A 152 -3.79 13.15 24.80
C TYR A 152 -2.59 13.87 25.42
N LEU A 153 -1.77 14.52 24.58
CA LEU A 153 -0.60 15.28 25.05
C LEU A 153 -0.96 16.61 25.71
N GLY A 154 -2.23 17.04 25.65
CA GLY A 154 -2.70 18.33 26.14
C GLY A 154 -2.21 19.52 25.30
N LEU A 155 -1.92 19.28 24.01
CA LEU A 155 -1.47 20.29 23.05
C LEU A 155 -2.65 20.84 22.25
N ASP A 156 -2.53 22.10 21.79
CA ASP A 156 -3.58 22.71 20.98
C ASP A 156 -3.74 21.97 19.64
N LYS A 157 -4.91 21.38 19.45
CA LYS A 157 -5.27 20.59 18.27
C LYS A 157 -5.11 21.40 16.98
N THR A 158 -5.60 22.64 16.95
CA THR A 158 -5.60 23.45 15.74
C THR A 158 -4.19 23.79 15.30
N THR A 159 -3.39 24.29 16.23
CA THR A 159 -1.98 24.62 15.97
C THR A 159 -1.20 23.38 15.54
N GLY A 160 -1.37 22.25 16.25
CA GLY A 160 -0.63 21.03 15.95
C GLY A 160 -0.97 20.43 14.58
N VAL A 161 -2.25 20.41 14.19
CA VAL A 161 -2.70 19.97 12.87
C VAL A 161 -2.15 20.88 11.76
N ILE A 162 -2.18 22.21 11.95
CA ILE A 162 -1.63 23.16 10.97
C ILE A 162 -0.11 22.99 10.85
N VAL A 163 0.60 22.86 11.96
CA VAL A 163 2.06 22.64 11.97
C VAL A 163 2.42 21.32 11.25
N SER A 164 1.69 20.26 11.52
CA SER A 164 1.89 18.96 10.86
C SER A 164 1.65 19.06 9.34
N ALA A 165 0.57 19.71 8.91
CA ALA A 165 0.30 19.94 7.49
C ALA A 165 1.42 20.77 6.82
N ALA A 166 1.86 21.85 7.47
CA ALA A 166 2.96 22.67 6.97
C ALA A 166 4.27 21.89 6.88
N LEU A 167 4.61 21.08 7.88
CA LEU A 167 5.80 20.24 7.90
C LEU A 167 5.85 19.28 6.72
N ILE A 168 4.75 18.57 6.45
CA ILE A 168 4.63 17.63 5.34
C ILE A 168 4.76 18.37 3.99
N MET A 169 4.09 19.51 3.82
CA MET A 169 4.16 20.30 2.59
C MET A 169 5.56 20.87 2.34
N ILE A 170 6.24 21.36 3.38
CA ILE A 170 7.59 21.89 3.28
C ILE A 170 8.57 20.76 2.93
N ALA A 171 8.46 19.60 3.55
CA ALA A 171 9.35 18.47 3.31
C ALA A 171 9.35 18.04 1.83
N ALA A 172 8.17 17.93 1.20
CA ALA A 172 8.04 17.61 -0.22
C ALA A 172 8.42 18.78 -1.13
N GLY A 173 8.06 20.01 -0.75
CA GLY A 173 8.24 21.22 -1.56
C GLY A 173 9.69 21.69 -1.74
N THR A 174 10.67 21.01 -1.17
CA THR A 174 12.09 21.40 -1.26
C THR A 174 12.66 21.31 -2.68
N GLY A 175 12.07 20.52 -3.57
CA GLY A 175 12.60 20.25 -4.91
C GLY A 175 13.90 19.43 -4.89
N ASP A 176 14.16 18.73 -3.81
CA ASP A 176 15.32 17.86 -3.61
C ASP A 176 14.85 16.50 -3.06
N PHE A 177 14.83 15.50 -3.93
CA PHE A 177 14.43 14.14 -3.61
C PHE A 177 15.15 13.58 -2.38
N ARG A 178 16.46 13.81 -2.26
CA ARG A 178 17.27 13.33 -1.13
C ARG A 178 16.83 13.94 0.19
N ARG A 179 16.44 15.23 0.20
CA ARG A 179 15.96 15.89 1.43
C ARG A 179 14.63 15.30 1.88
N PHE A 180 13.71 15.09 0.95
CA PHE A 180 12.46 14.41 1.26
C PHE A 180 12.70 12.99 1.76
N GLU A 181 13.54 12.22 1.08
CA GLU A 181 13.83 10.84 1.49
C GLU A 181 14.49 10.78 2.87
N ARG A 182 15.39 11.72 3.20
CA ARG A 182 15.97 11.83 4.56
C ARG A 182 14.91 12.14 5.61
N PHE A 183 13.97 13.02 5.30
CA PHE A 183 12.84 13.30 6.18
C PHE A 183 12.01 12.03 6.41
N ALA A 184 11.60 11.34 5.35
CA ALA A 184 10.85 10.10 5.46
C ALA A 184 11.62 9.01 6.22
N MET A 185 12.93 8.86 5.97
CA MET A 185 13.78 7.92 6.71
C MET A 185 13.93 8.28 8.19
N ALA A 186 13.91 9.56 8.55
CA ALA A 186 13.92 9.97 9.96
C ALA A 186 12.62 9.50 10.66
N LEU A 187 11.47 9.60 10.01
CA LEU A 187 10.20 9.05 10.51
C LEU A 187 10.25 7.50 10.58
N VAL A 188 10.83 6.83 9.57
CA VAL A 188 11.04 5.37 9.63
C VAL A 188 11.87 4.97 10.87
N PHE A 189 12.89 5.73 11.24
CA PHE A 189 13.64 5.47 12.45
C PHE A 189 12.87 5.83 13.74
N ALA A 190 12.04 6.87 13.70
CA ALA A 190 11.23 7.26 14.84
C ALA A 190 10.13 6.22 15.15
N SER A 191 9.63 5.48 14.14
CA SER A 191 8.69 4.37 14.35
C SER A 191 9.24 3.25 15.26
N LEU A 192 10.58 3.16 15.42
CA LEU A 192 11.21 2.25 16.39
C LEU A 192 10.82 2.58 17.84
N LEU A 193 10.15 3.71 18.10
CA LEU A 193 9.56 4.05 19.39
C LEU A 193 8.54 3.00 19.88
N LEU A 194 7.97 2.19 18.99
CA LEU A 194 7.13 1.05 19.38
C LEU A 194 7.89 -0.01 20.20
N VAL A 195 9.19 -0.16 19.98
CA VAL A 195 10.02 -1.15 20.67
C VAL A 195 10.09 -0.91 22.18
N PRO A 196 10.49 0.28 22.68
CA PRO A 196 10.48 0.54 24.12
C PRO A 196 9.07 0.47 24.73
N ILE A 197 7.99 0.86 24.00
CA ILE A 197 6.61 0.69 24.48
C ILE A 197 6.32 -0.80 24.73
N TYR A 198 6.68 -1.67 23.79
CA TYR A 198 6.52 -3.12 23.93
C TYR A 198 7.21 -3.65 25.18
N PHE A 199 8.45 -3.22 25.44
CA PHE A 199 9.19 -3.62 26.64
C PHE A 199 8.65 -3.02 27.94
N MET A 200 7.98 -1.87 27.90
CA MET A 200 7.34 -1.28 29.09
C MET A 200 6.04 -2.01 29.45
N VAL A 201 5.29 -2.46 28.45
CA VAL A 201 4.02 -3.18 28.66
C VAL A 201 4.24 -4.65 29.05
N HIS A 202 5.36 -5.27 28.62
CA HIS A 202 5.71 -6.68 28.86
C HIS A 202 4.63 -7.69 28.39
N PRO A 203 4.19 -7.66 27.11
CA PRO A 203 3.28 -8.68 26.61
C PRO A 203 3.88 -10.08 26.75
N PRO A 204 3.05 -11.13 26.98
CA PRO A 204 3.54 -12.51 27.14
C PRO A 204 4.08 -13.05 25.82
N LEU A 205 5.41 -12.99 25.62
CA LEU A 205 6.09 -13.31 24.37
C LEU A 205 5.74 -14.71 23.83
N ALA A 206 5.62 -15.71 24.72
CA ALA A 206 5.29 -17.08 24.31
C ALA A 206 3.89 -17.15 23.67
N GLN A 207 2.90 -16.45 24.24
CA GLN A 207 1.56 -16.37 23.70
C GLN A 207 1.54 -15.60 22.39
N VAL A 208 2.22 -14.45 22.32
CA VAL A 208 2.34 -13.63 21.09
C VAL A 208 2.93 -14.47 19.95
N ALA A 209 4.00 -15.22 20.21
CA ALA A 209 4.62 -16.08 19.22
C ALA A 209 3.73 -17.26 18.80
N HIS A 210 3.01 -17.87 19.75
CA HIS A 210 2.04 -18.92 19.47
C HIS A 210 0.91 -18.40 18.57
N ASP A 211 0.27 -17.31 18.96
CA ASP A 211 -0.91 -16.75 18.29
C ASP A 211 -0.56 -16.11 16.94
N PHE A 212 0.71 -15.74 16.73
CA PHE A 212 1.20 -15.31 15.42
C PHE A 212 1.30 -16.47 14.41
N VAL A 213 1.59 -17.68 14.87
CA VAL A 213 1.80 -18.86 14.00
C VAL A 213 0.53 -19.69 13.86
N PHE A 214 -0.24 -19.87 14.94
CA PHE A 214 -1.40 -20.74 14.97
C PHE A 214 -2.71 -19.97 14.85
N PRO A 215 -3.48 -20.18 13.75
CA PRO A 215 -4.77 -19.53 13.56
C PRO A 215 -5.75 -19.91 14.67
N GLN A 216 -6.40 -18.90 15.22
CA GLN A 216 -7.48 -19.03 16.22
C GLN A 216 -8.56 -18.00 15.95
N MET A 217 -9.75 -18.26 16.50
CA MET A 217 -10.85 -17.31 16.47
C MET A 217 -11.23 -16.91 17.89
N PRO A 218 -11.59 -15.64 18.13
CA PRO A 218 -12.00 -15.17 19.44
C PRO A 218 -13.25 -15.90 19.94
N VAL A 219 -13.17 -16.48 21.13
CA VAL A 219 -14.27 -17.25 21.72
C VAL A 219 -15.38 -16.31 22.21
N GLY A 220 -16.64 -16.63 21.89
CA GLY A 220 -17.82 -15.86 22.32
C GLY A 220 -18.09 -14.59 21.53
N SER A 221 -17.29 -14.28 20.52
CA SER A 221 -17.49 -13.12 19.65
C SER A 221 -18.36 -13.47 18.44
N LYS A 222 -19.13 -12.49 17.94
CA LYS A 222 -19.88 -12.68 16.69
C LYS A 222 -18.91 -12.78 15.52
N LEU A 223 -19.06 -13.80 14.68
CA LEU A 223 -18.20 -14.01 13.50
C LEU A 223 -18.21 -12.79 12.55
N SER A 224 -19.36 -12.12 12.39
CA SER A 224 -19.47 -10.90 11.57
C SER A 224 -18.52 -9.80 12.02
N ASP A 225 -18.46 -9.54 13.33
CA ASP A 225 -17.64 -8.45 13.89
C ASP A 225 -16.15 -8.77 13.77
N VAL A 226 -15.78 -10.04 14.02
CA VAL A 226 -14.42 -10.53 13.85
C VAL A 226 -14.00 -10.44 12.36
N MET A 227 -14.87 -10.86 11.44
CA MET A 227 -14.58 -10.80 10.00
C MET A 227 -14.45 -9.37 9.49
N LEU A 228 -15.28 -8.43 9.97
CA LEU A 228 -15.12 -7.01 9.64
C LEU A 228 -13.75 -6.49 10.06
N LEU A 229 -13.28 -6.86 11.25
CA LEU A 229 -11.96 -6.45 11.71
C LEU A 229 -10.83 -7.16 10.96
N VAL A 230 -10.96 -8.44 10.63
CA VAL A 230 -9.99 -9.17 9.77
C VAL A 230 -9.86 -8.47 8.42
N ILE A 231 -10.99 -8.06 7.81
CA ILE A 231 -10.98 -7.31 6.55
C ILE A 231 -10.31 -5.95 6.73
N GLY A 232 -10.57 -5.26 7.85
CA GLY A 232 -9.88 -4.04 8.24
C GLY A 232 -8.36 -4.24 8.36
N ILE A 233 -7.91 -5.33 9.01
CA ILE A 233 -6.49 -5.69 9.11
C ILE A 233 -5.89 -5.90 7.72
N VAL A 234 -6.58 -6.62 6.82
CA VAL A 234 -6.11 -6.83 5.45
C VAL A 234 -6.05 -5.51 4.68
N GLY A 235 -7.07 -4.67 4.81
CA GLY A 235 -7.17 -3.38 4.09
C GLY A 235 -6.16 -2.35 4.55
N THR A 236 -5.81 -2.34 5.84
CA THR A 236 -4.78 -1.46 6.38
C THR A 236 -3.38 -1.97 6.08
N THR A 237 -3.14 -3.31 6.10
CA THR A 237 -1.81 -3.89 5.86
C THR A 237 -1.44 -3.93 4.38
N VAL A 238 -2.40 -4.04 3.46
CA VAL A 238 -2.18 -4.08 2.01
C VAL A 238 -3.10 -3.06 1.36
N ALA A 239 -2.75 -1.79 1.48
CA ALA A 239 -3.57 -0.71 0.95
C ALA A 239 -3.28 -0.44 -0.54
N PRO A 240 -4.29 -0.09 -1.37
CA PRO A 240 -4.08 0.24 -2.79
C PRO A 240 -3.05 1.34 -3.04
N TRP A 241 -2.99 2.37 -2.17
CA TRP A 241 -2.06 3.49 -2.32
C TRP A 241 -0.59 3.07 -2.38
N GLN A 242 -0.23 2.01 -1.68
CA GLN A 242 1.14 1.48 -1.63
C GLN A 242 1.64 1.07 -3.02
N LEU A 243 0.76 0.46 -3.83
CA LEU A 243 1.10 -0.02 -5.17
C LEU A 243 1.46 1.16 -6.09
N PHE A 244 0.66 2.22 -6.05
CA PHE A 244 0.90 3.43 -6.85
C PHE A 244 2.10 4.20 -6.34
N PHE A 245 2.22 4.37 -5.01
CA PHE A 245 3.34 5.05 -4.40
C PHE A 245 4.66 4.36 -4.71
N GLN A 246 4.82 3.09 -4.40
CA GLN A 246 6.10 2.39 -4.55
C GLN A 246 6.54 2.37 -6.01
N GLN A 247 5.64 2.10 -6.97
CA GLN A 247 6.00 2.14 -8.38
C GLN A 247 6.55 3.50 -8.80
N SER A 248 5.82 4.58 -8.49
CA SER A 248 6.21 5.93 -8.86
C SER A 248 7.45 6.40 -8.11
N TYR A 249 7.60 6.02 -6.83
CA TYR A 249 8.76 6.38 -6.04
C TYR A 249 10.06 5.67 -6.50
N VAL A 250 9.96 4.41 -6.92
CA VAL A 250 11.06 3.67 -7.57
C VAL A 250 11.49 4.38 -8.86
N ILE A 251 10.53 4.88 -9.64
CA ILE A 251 10.79 5.65 -10.86
C ILE A 251 11.45 6.98 -10.52
N ASP A 252 10.90 7.72 -9.58
CA ASP A 252 11.43 9.04 -9.18
C ASP A 252 12.82 8.94 -8.55
N LYS A 253 13.09 7.85 -7.83
CA LYS A 253 14.43 7.50 -7.32
C LYS A 253 15.39 7.06 -8.45
N ARG A 254 14.89 6.85 -9.68
CA ARG A 254 15.66 6.44 -10.87
C ARG A 254 16.25 5.04 -10.76
N ILE A 255 15.58 4.13 -10.04
CA ILE A 255 16.02 2.74 -9.90
C ILE A 255 15.80 2.00 -11.22
N THR A 256 16.81 1.24 -11.64
CA THR A 256 16.81 0.49 -12.90
C THR A 256 16.80 -1.02 -12.63
N PRO A 257 16.42 -1.87 -13.61
CA PRO A 257 16.34 -3.33 -13.43
C PRO A 257 17.59 -3.96 -12.84
N ARG A 258 18.75 -3.39 -13.11
CA ARG A 258 20.02 -3.84 -12.55
C ARG A 258 20.05 -3.87 -11.03
N PHE A 259 19.32 -2.95 -10.38
CA PHE A 259 19.31 -2.78 -8.94
C PHE A 259 18.10 -3.43 -8.26
N ILE A 260 17.22 -4.13 -8.98
CA ILE A 260 16.02 -4.80 -8.43
C ILE A 260 16.38 -5.74 -7.26
N ARG A 261 17.56 -6.38 -7.27
CA ARG A 261 17.97 -7.25 -6.15
C ARG A 261 18.14 -6.49 -4.84
N TYR A 262 18.66 -5.26 -4.90
CA TYR A 262 18.83 -4.40 -3.72
C TYR A 262 17.48 -3.83 -3.28
N GLU A 263 16.62 -3.49 -4.23
CA GLU A 263 15.26 -3.03 -3.95
C GLU A 263 14.40 -4.12 -3.28
N ARG A 264 14.55 -5.38 -3.70
CA ARG A 264 13.91 -6.51 -3.02
C ARG A 264 14.41 -6.69 -1.59
N LEU A 265 15.68 -6.40 -1.31
CA LEU A 265 16.21 -6.44 0.04
C LEU A 265 15.67 -5.29 0.88
N ASP A 266 15.58 -4.06 0.31
CA ASP A 266 14.91 -2.92 0.92
C ASP A 266 13.46 -3.25 1.28
N LEU A 267 12.73 -3.85 0.36
CA LEU A 267 11.36 -4.32 0.58
C LEU A 267 11.26 -5.35 1.71
N TRP A 268 12.15 -6.35 1.76
CA TRP A 268 12.13 -7.34 2.84
C TRP A 268 12.42 -6.75 4.21
N ILE A 269 13.34 -5.78 4.28
CA ILE A 269 13.61 -5.04 5.53
C ILE A 269 12.35 -4.26 5.94
N GLY A 270 11.70 -3.60 4.98
CA GLY A 270 10.44 -2.88 5.21
C GLY A 270 9.33 -3.80 5.71
N ILE A 271 9.13 -4.96 5.06
CA ILE A 271 8.12 -5.96 5.48
C ILE A 271 8.40 -6.45 6.92
N ALA A 272 9.65 -6.72 7.24
CA ALA A 272 9.98 -7.13 8.61
C ALA A 272 9.62 -6.04 9.63
N LEU A 273 9.90 -4.76 9.33
CA LEU A 273 9.59 -3.65 10.23
C LEU A 273 8.09 -3.41 10.37
N VAL A 274 7.32 -3.44 9.27
CA VAL A 274 5.86 -3.24 9.34
C VAL A 274 5.19 -4.35 10.14
N ILE A 275 5.57 -5.60 9.93
CA ILE A 275 5.00 -6.74 10.67
C ILE A 275 5.39 -6.69 12.16
N ILE A 276 6.65 -6.37 12.48
CA ILE A 276 7.08 -6.19 13.88
C ILE A 276 6.29 -5.07 14.54
N GLY A 277 6.08 -3.94 13.86
CA GLY A 277 5.27 -2.82 14.36
C GLY A 277 3.81 -3.22 14.59
N ALA A 278 3.17 -3.88 13.62
CA ALA A 278 1.79 -4.36 13.71
C ALA A 278 1.60 -5.37 14.87
N VAL A 279 2.51 -6.35 14.97
CA VAL A 279 2.53 -7.33 16.09
C VAL A 279 2.72 -6.60 17.42
N ALA A 280 3.63 -5.64 17.48
CA ALA A 280 3.88 -4.88 18.71
C ALA A 280 2.63 -4.11 19.14
N ILE A 281 1.97 -3.37 18.23
CA ILE A 281 0.75 -2.60 18.53
C ILE A 281 -0.35 -3.52 19.04
N MET A 282 -0.64 -4.63 18.36
CA MET A 282 -1.67 -5.58 18.75
C MET A 282 -1.34 -6.23 20.11
N ALA A 283 -0.08 -6.66 20.30
CA ALA A 283 0.33 -7.37 21.52
C ALA A 283 0.36 -6.47 22.76
N PHE A 284 0.93 -5.25 22.66
CA PHE A 284 0.97 -4.38 23.84
C PHE A 284 -0.42 -3.81 24.16
N THR A 285 -1.29 -3.59 23.17
CA THR A 285 -2.68 -3.18 23.41
C THR A 285 -3.45 -4.31 24.08
N ALA A 286 -3.31 -5.55 23.58
CA ALA A 286 -3.90 -6.73 24.22
C ALA A 286 -3.50 -6.85 25.69
N ALA A 287 -2.20 -6.74 25.99
CA ALA A 287 -1.70 -6.84 27.35
C ALA A 287 -2.13 -5.67 28.26
N THR A 288 -2.22 -4.46 27.70
CA THR A 288 -2.67 -3.27 28.45
C THR A 288 -4.12 -3.39 28.92
N PHE A 289 -5.01 -3.90 28.06
CA PHE A 289 -6.44 -3.97 28.35
C PHE A 289 -6.91 -5.32 28.91
N ALA A 290 -6.03 -6.31 29.03
CA ALA A 290 -6.37 -7.61 29.57
C ALA A 290 -6.98 -7.50 30.99
N GLY A 291 -8.23 -7.94 31.14
CA GLY A 291 -8.95 -7.88 32.41
C GLY A 291 -9.41 -6.49 32.87
N GLN A 292 -9.29 -5.48 32.00
CA GLN A 292 -9.77 -4.12 32.29
C GLN A 292 -11.21 -3.91 31.77
N ASN A 293 -11.91 -2.91 32.31
CA ASN A 293 -13.30 -2.61 31.94
C ASN A 293 -13.44 -2.13 30.50
N GLU A 294 -12.39 -1.57 29.92
CA GLU A 294 -12.31 -1.09 28.53
C GLU A 294 -12.02 -2.22 27.52
N ALA A 295 -11.73 -3.45 27.98
CA ALA A 295 -11.58 -4.60 27.09
C ALA A 295 -12.88 -4.84 26.29
N GLY A 296 -12.76 -5.03 24.99
CA GLY A 296 -13.92 -5.18 24.10
C GLY A 296 -14.63 -3.87 23.71
N ASN A 297 -14.22 -2.71 24.24
CA ASN A 297 -14.88 -1.41 24.06
C ASN A 297 -13.93 -0.39 23.41
N PHE A 298 -13.31 -0.76 22.28
CA PHE A 298 -12.46 0.15 21.53
C PHE A 298 -13.25 1.38 21.03
N THR A 299 -12.69 2.56 21.19
CA THR A 299 -13.24 3.83 20.69
C THR A 299 -12.42 4.39 19.53
N ASP A 300 -11.15 4.65 19.77
CA ASP A 300 -10.19 5.21 18.83
C ASP A 300 -8.74 5.02 19.33
N ALA A 301 -7.76 5.45 18.54
CA ALA A 301 -6.33 5.36 18.90
C ALA A 301 -5.97 6.28 20.10
N GLY A 302 -6.70 7.36 20.34
CA GLY A 302 -6.53 8.22 21.52
C GLY A 302 -6.92 7.48 22.81
N GLY A 303 -8.01 6.70 22.78
CA GLY A 303 -8.43 5.82 23.87
C GLY A 303 -7.36 4.81 24.24
N ILE A 304 -6.60 4.30 23.26
CA ILE A 304 -5.43 3.42 23.53
C ILE A 304 -4.34 4.19 24.27
N ALA A 305 -4.01 5.42 23.84
CA ALA A 305 -3.01 6.24 24.54
C ALA A 305 -3.40 6.49 26.01
N VAL A 306 -4.68 6.78 26.25
CA VAL A 306 -5.24 6.96 27.60
C VAL A 306 -5.11 5.67 28.41
N GLY A 307 -5.49 4.51 27.86
CA GLY A 307 -5.40 3.22 28.53
C GLY A 307 -3.95 2.84 28.88
N ILE A 308 -3.02 2.98 27.92
CA ILE A 308 -1.58 2.77 28.17
C ILE A 308 -1.09 3.72 29.27
N GLY A 309 -1.45 4.99 29.20
CA GLY A 309 -1.09 5.98 30.22
C GLY A 309 -1.62 5.64 31.62
N LYS A 310 -2.82 5.07 31.71
CA LYS A 310 -3.51 4.67 32.94
C LYS A 310 -2.93 3.38 33.54
N TYR A 311 -2.72 2.35 32.73
CA TYR A 311 -2.43 1.00 33.23
C TYR A 311 -0.93 0.65 33.21
N VAL A 312 -0.14 1.26 32.31
CA VAL A 312 1.30 1.01 32.19
C VAL A 312 2.10 2.19 32.74
N GLY A 313 1.65 3.41 32.46
CA GLY A 313 2.27 4.63 32.96
C GLY A 313 2.30 5.76 31.94
N ARG A 314 2.32 6.99 32.43
CA ARG A 314 2.24 8.21 31.61
C ARG A 314 3.32 8.25 30.51
N THR A 315 4.54 7.79 30.81
CA THR A 315 5.64 7.77 29.84
C THR A 315 5.29 6.90 28.63
N ALA A 316 4.75 5.70 28.85
CA ALA A 316 4.36 4.80 27.76
C ALA A 316 3.23 5.39 26.93
N GLY A 317 2.22 6.03 27.56
CA GLY A 317 1.14 6.71 26.84
C GLY A 317 1.64 7.90 26.01
N VAL A 318 2.57 8.72 26.52
CA VAL A 318 3.21 9.82 25.79
C VAL A 318 4.01 9.28 24.59
N MET A 319 4.78 8.20 24.79
CA MET A 319 5.53 7.56 23.70
C MET A 319 4.61 7.02 22.62
N PHE A 320 3.47 6.42 22.99
CA PHE A 320 2.46 5.94 22.05
C PHE A 320 1.85 7.11 21.25
N ALA A 321 1.51 8.22 21.90
CA ALA A 321 0.99 9.41 21.22
C ALA A 321 2.01 10.00 20.23
N ILE A 322 3.30 10.06 20.61
CA ILE A 322 4.37 10.51 19.70
C ILE A 322 4.52 9.54 18.53
N ALA A 323 4.48 8.22 18.77
CA ALA A 323 4.54 7.21 17.71
C ALA A 323 3.33 7.31 16.76
N LEU A 324 2.13 7.64 17.26
CA LEU A 324 0.95 7.87 16.45
C LEU A 324 1.09 9.12 15.56
N ILE A 325 1.67 10.22 16.07
CA ILE A 325 1.97 11.41 15.26
C ILE A 325 3.00 11.06 14.17
N ASP A 326 4.07 10.37 14.53
CA ASP A 326 5.11 9.94 13.59
C ASP A 326 4.54 9.08 12.46
N ALA A 327 3.77 8.06 12.80
CA ALA A 327 3.08 7.18 11.87
C ALA A 327 2.14 7.95 10.92
N ALA A 328 1.37 8.88 11.47
CA ALA A 328 0.47 9.73 10.70
C ALA A 328 1.21 10.69 9.75
N LEU A 329 2.36 11.23 10.14
CA LEU A 329 3.16 12.10 9.28
C LEU A 329 3.73 11.35 8.07
N ILE A 330 4.26 10.13 8.27
CA ILE A 330 4.79 9.32 7.17
C ILE A 330 3.65 8.82 6.26
N GLY A 331 2.53 8.37 6.83
CA GLY A 331 1.33 7.95 6.10
C GLY A 331 0.78 9.09 5.24
N ALA A 332 0.48 10.25 5.83
CA ALA A 332 -0.01 11.43 5.09
C ALA A 332 0.93 11.85 3.96
N SER A 333 2.25 11.81 4.19
CA SER A 333 3.25 12.15 3.17
C SER A 333 3.22 11.17 1.99
N ALA A 334 3.21 9.87 2.26
CA ALA A 334 3.27 8.83 1.25
C ALA A 334 1.96 8.73 0.45
N VAL A 335 0.80 8.78 1.12
CA VAL A 335 -0.53 8.70 0.49
C VAL A 335 -0.80 9.91 -0.40
N SER A 336 -0.44 11.12 0.07
CA SER A 336 -0.56 12.34 -0.75
C SER A 336 0.33 12.29 -1.98
N LEU A 337 1.58 11.81 -1.86
CA LEU A 337 2.47 11.62 -3.00
C LEU A 337 1.96 10.55 -3.98
N SER A 338 1.42 9.44 -3.47
CA SER A 338 0.80 8.39 -4.31
C SER A 338 -0.21 8.98 -5.28
N THR A 339 -1.11 9.83 -4.78
CA THR A 339 -2.13 10.50 -5.60
C THR A 339 -1.53 11.53 -6.55
N ALA A 340 -0.59 12.35 -6.07
CA ALA A 340 0.03 13.39 -6.89
C ALA A 340 0.82 12.77 -8.06
N TYR A 341 1.54 11.68 -7.83
CA TYR A 341 2.22 10.91 -8.89
C TYR A 341 1.23 10.31 -9.89
N ALA A 342 0.18 9.63 -9.41
CA ALA A 342 -0.81 9.00 -10.29
C ALA A 342 -1.51 10.01 -11.21
N ILE A 343 -1.88 11.17 -10.68
CA ILE A 343 -2.45 12.28 -11.45
C ILE A 343 -1.42 12.84 -12.44
N GLY A 344 -0.19 13.08 -12.00
CA GLY A 344 0.90 13.55 -12.86
C GLY A 344 1.15 12.61 -14.04
N ASP A 345 1.20 11.30 -13.79
CA ASP A 345 1.39 10.26 -14.80
C ASP A 345 0.26 10.27 -15.84
N VAL A 346 -1.00 10.23 -15.41
CA VAL A 346 -2.16 10.12 -16.31
C VAL A 346 -2.34 11.37 -17.17
N PHE A 347 -2.17 12.54 -16.58
CA PHE A 347 -2.28 13.82 -17.32
C PHE A 347 -0.98 14.23 -18.04
N SER A 348 0.07 13.40 -17.97
CA SER A 348 1.40 13.72 -18.53
C SER A 348 1.92 15.10 -18.05
N ALA A 349 1.57 15.46 -16.81
CA ALA A 349 2.04 16.68 -16.17
C ALA A 349 3.44 16.47 -15.59
N ARG A 350 4.22 17.54 -15.49
CA ARG A 350 5.52 17.48 -14.82
C ARG A 350 5.34 17.12 -13.36
N HIS A 351 5.92 16.01 -12.92
CA HIS A 351 5.82 15.49 -11.57
C HIS A 351 7.14 14.82 -11.17
N SER A 352 7.71 15.23 -10.09
CA SER A 352 8.92 14.62 -9.47
C SER A 352 9.32 15.42 -8.25
N LEU A 353 9.81 14.77 -7.21
CA LEU A 353 10.46 15.42 -6.08
C LEU A 353 11.83 16.04 -6.43
N HIS A 354 12.37 15.78 -7.62
CA HIS A 354 13.54 16.48 -8.16
C HIS A 354 13.23 17.86 -8.73
N ARG A 355 11.94 18.24 -8.83
CA ARG A 355 11.48 19.52 -9.36
C ARG A 355 11.04 20.46 -8.24
N LYS A 356 11.32 21.74 -8.39
CA LYS A 356 10.80 22.76 -7.48
C LYS A 356 9.29 22.95 -7.69
N VAL A 357 8.62 23.52 -6.71
CA VAL A 357 7.18 23.84 -6.77
C VAL A 357 6.85 24.69 -8.01
N THR A 358 7.72 25.64 -8.40
CA THR A 358 7.58 26.46 -9.60
C THR A 358 7.53 25.67 -10.90
N ASP A 359 8.23 24.53 -10.96
CA ASP A 359 8.44 23.75 -12.17
C ASP A 359 7.43 22.60 -12.32
N ALA A 360 6.78 22.19 -11.22
CA ALA A 360 5.78 21.13 -11.13
C ALA A 360 4.53 21.59 -10.35
N LYS A 361 3.96 22.74 -10.69
CA LYS A 361 2.85 23.37 -9.95
C LYS A 361 1.65 22.44 -9.76
N GLY A 362 1.25 21.68 -10.80
CA GLY A 362 0.11 20.76 -10.72
C GLY A 362 0.34 19.62 -9.73
N PHE A 363 1.54 19.03 -9.72
CA PHE A 363 1.94 17.99 -8.79
C PHE A 363 1.85 18.44 -7.33
N TYR A 364 2.47 19.60 -7.02
CA TYR A 364 2.44 20.15 -5.67
C TYR A 364 1.08 20.73 -5.28
N ALA A 365 0.27 21.18 -6.24
CA ALA A 365 -1.10 21.64 -5.98
C ALA A 365 -1.99 20.46 -5.54
N VAL A 366 -1.91 19.31 -6.22
CA VAL A 366 -2.65 18.09 -5.82
C VAL A 366 -2.19 17.64 -4.43
N TYR A 367 -0.88 17.55 -4.21
CA TYR A 367 -0.29 17.17 -2.95
C TYR A 367 -0.76 18.07 -1.79
N GLY A 368 -0.62 19.39 -1.93
CA GLY A 368 -0.98 20.34 -0.89
C GLY A 368 -2.49 20.46 -0.67
N LEU A 369 -3.30 20.34 -1.73
CA LEU A 369 -4.76 20.40 -1.65
C LEU A 369 -5.33 19.24 -0.83
N LEU A 370 -4.84 18.02 -1.05
CA LEU A 370 -5.24 16.84 -0.28
C LEU A 370 -4.96 17.02 1.22
N ILE A 371 -3.76 17.49 1.55
CA ILE A 371 -3.35 17.77 2.93
C ILE A 371 -4.22 18.87 3.55
N ALA A 372 -4.47 19.96 2.83
CA ALA A 372 -5.27 21.07 3.31
C ALA A 372 -6.73 20.68 3.55
N ILE A 373 -7.34 19.88 2.65
CA ILE A 373 -8.70 19.36 2.81
C ILE A 373 -8.76 18.44 4.03
N ALA A 374 -7.82 17.51 4.19
CA ALA A 374 -7.80 16.59 5.31
C ALA A 374 -7.68 17.33 6.66
N ALA A 375 -6.77 18.30 6.74
CA ALA A 375 -6.63 19.15 7.93
C ALA A 375 -7.93 19.92 8.23
N ALA A 376 -8.59 20.49 7.21
CA ALA A 376 -9.85 21.23 7.38
C ALA A 376 -10.98 20.31 7.88
N VAL A 377 -11.11 19.09 7.35
CA VAL A 377 -12.11 18.11 7.77
C VAL A 377 -11.94 17.77 9.27
N VAL A 378 -10.70 17.50 9.70
CA VAL A 378 -10.41 17.11 11.09
C VAL A 378 -10.60 18.27 12.07
N LEU A 379 -10.41 19.51 11.61
CA LEU A 379 -10.67 20.68 12.44
C LEU A 379 -12.16 21.05 12.51
N THR A 380 -13.03 20.38 11.74
CA THR A 380 -14.48 20.59 11.82
C THR A 380 -15.03 19.96 13.09
N PRO A 381 -15.73 20.73 13.95
CA PRO A 381 -16.28 20.21 15.22
C PRO A 381 -17.34 19.12 15.00
N GLY A 382 -17.36 18.11 15.88
CA GLY A 382 -18.43 17.10 15.94
C GLY A 382 -18.24 15.88 15.03
N SER A 383 -17.14 15.77 14.30
CA SER A 383 -16.85 14.60 13.45
C SER A 383 -16.60 13.34 14.30
N PRO A 384 -17.21 12.17 13.98
CA PRO A 384 -17.01 10.90 14.71
C PRO A 384 -15.70 10.24 14.28
N LEU A 385 -14.56 10.73 14.80
CA LEU A 385 -13.21 10.44 14.29
C LEU A 385 -12.86 8.94 14.27
N GLY A 386 -13.16 8.20 15.33
CA GLY A 386 -12.86 6.76 15.41
C GLY A 386 -13.62 5.93 14.38
N LEU A 387 -14.93 6.19 14.22
CA LEU A 387 -15.76 5.50 13.23
C LEU A 387 -15.32 5.82 11.79
N LEU A 388 -14.93 7.07 11.50
CA LEU A 388 -14.40 7.44 10.19
C LEU A 388 -13.13 6.67 9.88
N THR A 389 -12.20 6.55 10.82
CA THR A 389 -10.95 5.81 10.63
C THR A 389 -11.22 4.36 10.26
N LEU A 390 -12.06 3.65 11.02
CA LEU A 390 -12.38 2.24 10.75
C LEU A 390 -13.12 2.05 9.42
N ALA A 391 -14.04 2.96 9.08
CA ALA A 391 -14.78 2.90 7.82
C ALA A 391 -13.86 3.08 6.60
N VAL A 392 -12.85 3.95 6.69
CA VAL A 392 -11.86 4.16 5.61
C VAL A 392 -10.99 2.92 5.42
N GLN A 393 -10.51 2.28 6.50
CA GLN A 393 -9.73 1.04 6.40
C GLN A 393 -10.55 -0.12 5.79
N THR A 394 -11.82 -0.16 6.14
CA THR A 394 -12.78 -1.11 5.56
C THR A 394 -12.96 -0.86 4.04
N LEU A 395 -13.10 0.40 3.61
CA LEU A 395 -13.17 0.77 2.21
C LEU A 395 -11.90 0.36 1.45
N ALA A 396 -10.72 0.54 2.04
CA ALA A 396 -9.46 0.10 1.46
C ALA A 396 -9.47 -1.41 1.17
N GLY A 397 -9.98 -2.23 2.09
CA GLY A 397 -10.14 -3.67 1.89
C GLY A 397 -11.09 -4.04 0.75
N VAL A 398 -12.16 -3.25 0.50
CA VAL A 398 -13.07 -3.46 -0.64
C VAL A 398 -12.40 -3.17 -1.98
N LEU A 399 -11.57 -2.15 -2.04
CA LEU A 399 -10.99 -1.64 -3.29
C LEU A 399 -9.69 -2.37 -3.70
N LEU A 400 -9.01 -3.01 -2.76
CA LEU A 400 -7.75 -3.72 -2.98
C LEU A 400 -7.80 -4.81 -4.08
N PRO A 401 -8.87 -5.63 -4.24
CA PRO A 401 -8.92 -6.64 -5.29
C PRO A 401 -8.73 -6.07 -6.70
N SER A 402 -9.27 -4.87 -6.98
CA SER A 402 -9.16 -4.25 -8.30
C SER A 402 -7.73 -3.88 -8.63
N ALA A 403 -7.03 -3.24 -7.71
CA ALA A 403 -5.65 -2.84 -7.88
C ALA A 403 -4.74 -4.05 -8.12
N THR A 404 -4.95 -5.15 -7.35
CA THR A 404 -4.18 -6.39 -7.49
C THR A 404 -4.47 -7.11 -8.82
N VAL A 405 -5.70 -7.08 -9.33
CA VAL A 405 -6.05 -7.64 -10.66
C VAL A 405 -5.30 -6.91 -11.77
N PHE A 406 -5.32 -5.56 -11.78
CA PHE A 406 -4.56 -4.80 -12.80
C PHE A 406 -3.06 -5.05 -12.69
N LEU A 407 -2.54 -5.15 -11.48
CA LEU A 407 -1.14 -5.49 -11.24
C LEU A 407 -0.78 -6.86 -11.83
N LEU A 408 -1.60 -7.88 -11.59
CA LEU A 408 -1.40 -9.22 -12.17
C LEU A 408 -1.43 -9.20 -13.71
N LEU A 409 -2.37 -8.47 -14.31
CA LEU A 409 -2.49 -8.34 -15.76
C LEU A 409 -1.28 -7.64 -16.37
N LEU A 410 -0.81 -6.53 -15.79
CA LEU A 410 0.37 -5.81 -16.24
C LEU A 410 1.65 -6.65 -16.11
N CYS A 411 1.78 -7.41 -15.02
CA CYS A 411 2.94 -8.26 -14.78
C CYS A 411 3.01 -9.51 -15.68
N ASN A 412 1.92 -9.82 -16.39
CA ASN A 412 1.89 -10.86 -17.43
C ASN A 412 1.97 -10.28 -18.86
N ASP A 413 2.00 -8.96 -19.01
CA ASP A 413 2.05 -8.31 -20.31
C ASP A 413 3.49 -8.30 -20.85
N LYS A 414 3.78 -9.20 -21.82
CA LYS A 414 5.10 -9.33 -22.43
C LYS A 414 5.63 -8.04 -23.08
N PRO A 415 4.84 -7.28 -23.87
CA PRO A 415 5.25 -5.98 -24.37
C PRO A 415 5.69 -4.99 -23.28
N VAL A 416 5.14 -5.09 -22.06
CA VAL A 416 5.45 -4.21 -20.93
C VAL A 416 6.69 -4.67 -20.17
N LEU A 417 6.80 -5.96 -19.86
CA LEU A 417 7.86 -6.47 -18.98
C LEU A 417 8.90 -7.35 -19.68
N GLY A 418 8.70 -7.76 -20.95
CA GLY A 418 9.67 -8.59 -21.65
C GLY A 418 10.11 -9.82 -20.87
N PRO A 419 11.43 -9.97 -20.55
CA PRO A 419 11.94 -11.11 -19.78
C PRO A 419 11.60 -11.07 -18.29
N TRP A 420 10.94 -10.01 -17.81
CA TRP A 420 10.55 -9.80 -16.41
C TRP A 420 9.12 -10.22 -16.09
N VAL A 421 8.37 -10.82 -17.02
CA VAL A 421 7.02 -11.32 -16.76
C VAL A 421 6.98 -12.34 -15.62
N ASN A 422 5.83 -12.46 -14.99
CA ASN A 422 5.61 -13.35 -13.87
C ASN A 422 5.92 -14.82 -14.20
N SER A 423 6.45 -15.55 -13.23
CA SER A 423 6.51 -17.00 -13.27
C SER A 423 5.11 -17.61 -13.08
N ARG A 424 4.91 -18.88 -13.48
CA ARG A 424 3.62 -19.57 -13.29
C ARG A 424 3.22 -19.67 -11.81
N TRP A 425 4.18 -19.93 -10.94
CA TRP A 425 3.94 -20.00 -9.50
C TRP A 425 3.46 -18.67 -8.94
N LEU A 426 4.09 -17.59 -9.34
CA LEU A 426 3.70 -16.24 -8.92
C LEU A 426 2.27 -15.93 -9.37
N ASN A 427 1.89 -16.33 -10.58
CA ASN A 427 0.52 -16.15 -11.07
C ASN A 427 -0.50 -16.97 -10.27
N TYR A 428 -0.21 -18.23 -9.96
CA TYR A 428 -1.12 -19.06 -9.16
C TYR A 428 -1.29 -18.47 -7.75
N PHE A 429 -0.19 -18.11 -7.11
CA PHE A 429 -0.22 -17.50 -5.79
C PHE A 429 -1.01 -16.19 -5.79
N THR A 430 -0.70 -15.27 -6.72
CA THR A 430 -1.41 -13.98 -6.81
C THR A 430 -2.90 -14.17 -7.14
N SER A 431 -3.24 -15.15 -7.98
CA SER A 431 -4.65 -15.46 -8.27
C SER A 431 -5.39 -15.98 -7.03
N ALA A 432 -4.74 -16.80 -6.20
CA ALA A 432 -5.31 -17.27 -4.93
C ALA A 432 -5.50 -16.09 -3.95
N VAL A 433 -4.54 -15.18 -3.87
CA VAL A 433 -4.66 -13.95 -3.08
C VAL A 433 -5.85 -13.11 -3.55
N ILE A 434 -5.98 -12.88 -4.86
CA ILE A 434 -7.11 -12.11 -5.42
C ILE A 434 -8.43 -12.80 -5.07
N ALA A 435 -8.53 -14.13 -5.20
CA ALA A 435 -9.74 -14.86 -4.83
C ALA A 435 -10.10 -14.67 -3.36
N ALA A 436 -9.13 -14.77 -2.45
CA ALA A 436 -9.35 -14.54 -1.02
C ALA A 436 -9.81 -13.09 -0.75
N LEU A 437 -9.17 -12.09 -1.37
CA LEU A 437 -9.56 -10.68 -1.23
C LEU A 437 -10.97 -10.42 -1.75
N VAL A 438 -11.36 -11.02 -2.87
CA VAL A 438 -12.73 -10.91 -3.41
C VAL A 438 -13.74 -11.53 -2.45
N LEU A 439 -13.46 -12.69 -1.88
CA LEU A 439 -14.35 -13.34 -0.90
C LEU A 439 -14.53 -12.47 0.36
N LEU A 440 -13.44 -11.95 0.92
CA LEU A 440 -13.49 -11.03 2.06
C LEU A 440 -14.30 -9.78 1.73
N SER A 441 -14.13 -9.24 0.53
CA SER A 441 -14.84 -8.08 0.04
C SER A 441 -16.36 -8.34 -0.15
N ILE A 442 -16.75 -9.57 -0.58
CA ILE A 442 -18.16 -9.99 -0.67
C ILE A 442 -18.78 -10.11 0.74
N ILE A 443 -18.05 -10.73 1.69
CA ILE A 443 -18.51 -10.84 3.08
C ILE A 443 -18.76 -9.44 3.66
N LEU A 444 -17.80 -8.54 3.48
CA LEU A 444 -17.93 -7.16 3.96
C LEU A 444 -19.15 -6.48 3.37
N THR A 445 -19.30 -6.53 2.04
CA THR A 445 -20.42 -5.91 1.35
C THR A 445 -21.74 -6.48 1.84
N ALA A 446 -21.83 -7.80 2.02
CA ALA A 446 -23.02 -8.45 2.58
C ALA A 446 -23.30 -7.99 4.01
N SER A 447 -22.28 -7.95 4.88
CA SER A 447 -22.41 -7.54 6.29
C SER A 447 -22.84 -6.06 6.43
N VAL A 448 -22.40 -5.20 5.53
CA VAL A 448 -22.77 -3.76 5.55
C VAL A 448 -24.17 -3.52 4.99
N LEU A 449 -24.52 -4.21 3.90
CA LEU A 449 -25.82 -4.00 3.22
C LEU A 449 -26.97 -4.75 3.85
N PHE A 450 -26.69 -5.94 4.37
CA PHE A 450 -27.68 -6.87 4.88
C PHE A 450 -27.26 -7.40 6.26
N PRO A 451 -27.07 -6.51 7.28
CA PRO A 451 -26.53 -6.90 8.58
C PRO A 451 -27.38 -7.99 9.26
N ASP A 452 -28.71 -7.90 9.15
CA ASP A 452 -29.64 -8.86 9.75
C ASP A 452 -29.67 -10.21 9.02
N ALA A 453 -29.36 -10.23 7.71
CA ALA A 453 -29.32 -11.43 6.91
C ALA A 453 -27.94 -12.11 6.89
N THR A 454 -26.86 -11.37 7.19
CA THR A 454 -25.49 -11.87 7.15
C THR A 454 -25.12 -12.49 8.50
N ASN A 455 -25.71 -13.65 8.77
CA ASN A 455 -25.41 -14.45 9.96
C ASN A 455 -24.13 -15.32 9.74
N GLU A 456 -23.71 -16.03 10.79
CA GLU A 456 -22.54 -16.89 10.77
C GLU A 456 -22.57 -17.93 9.64
N GLN A 457 -23.73 -18.55 9.41
CA GLN A 457 -23.88 -19.56 8.36
C GLN A 457 -23.66 -18.96 6.96
N VAL A 458 -24.19 -17.76 6.69
CA VAL A 458 -24.01 -17.08 5.40
C VAL A 458 -22.53 -16.74 5.17
N ILE A 459 -21.80 -16.30 6.19
CA ILE A 459 -20.37 -16.04 6.10
C ILE A 459 -19.59 -17.32 5.77
N ILE A 460 -19.90 -18.43 6.47
CA ILE A 460 -19.30 -19.74 6.22
C ILE A 460 -19.63 -20.20 4.78
N ASP A 461 -20.87 -20.07 4.33
CA ASP A 461 -21.29 -20.45 2.99
C ASP A 461 -20.56 -19.65 1.90
N ILE A 462 -20.33 -18.33 2.11
CA ILE A 462 -19.53 -17.51 1.21
C ILE A 462 -18.07 -17.99 1.18
N LEU A 463 -17.46 -18.26 2.34
CA LEU A 463 -16.08 -18.71 2.41
C LEU A 463 -15.90 -20.10 1.76
N VAL A 464 -16.74 -21.05 2.12
CA VAL A 464 -16.64 -22.44 1.62
C VAL A 464 -17.09 -22.50 0.15
N GLY A 465 -18.27 -21.99 -0.17
CA GLY A 465 -18.80 -22.01 -1.53
C GLY A 465 -17.95 -21.20 -2.51
N GLY A 466 -17.53 -20.00 -2.10
CA GLY A 466 -16.63 -19.16 -2.89
C GLY A 466 -15.23 -19.75 -3.04
N GLY A 467 -14.69 -20.35 -1.99
CA GLY A 467 -13.41 -21.08 -2.04
C GLY A 467 -13.44 -22.27 -2.99
N LEU A 468 -14.52 -23.07 -2.95
CA LEU A 468 -14.75 -24.18 -3.90
C LEU A 468 -14.88 -23.65 -5.34
N ALA A 469 -15.65 -22.58 -5.56
CA ALA A 469 -15.79 -21.98 -6.86
C ALA A 469 -14.45 -21.48 -7.42
N ALA A 470 -13.66 -20.78 -6.61
CA ALA A 470 -12.32 -20.32 -6.99
C ALA A 470 -11.38 -21.49 -7.33
N MET A 471 -11.44 -22.58 -6.57
CA MET A 471 -10.66 -23.80 -6.84
C MET A 471 -11.09 -24.46 -8.16
N ILE A 472 -12.40 -24.58 -8.44
CA ILE A 472 -12.91 -25.12 -9.71
C ILE A 472 -12.44 -24.24 -10.89
N VAL A 473 -12.56 -22.92 -10.79
CA VAL A 473 -12.08 -21.99 -11.82
C VAL A 473 -10.57 -22.17 -12.06
N ALA A 474 -9.79 -22.31 -10.99
CA ALA A 474 -8.34 -22.55 -11.10
C ALA A 474 -8.01 -23.87 -11.80
N LEU A 475 -8.71 -24.97 -11.45
CA LEU A 475 -8.53 -26.28 -12.07
C LEU A 475 -8.91 -26.26 -13.56
N VAL A 476 -10.03 -25.64 -13.92
CA VAL A 476 -10.47 -25.46 -15.31
C VAL A 476 -9.44 -24.64 -16.09
N ALA A 477 -8.94 -23.54 -15.52
CA ALA A 477 -7.91 -22.71 -16.15
C ALA A 477 -6.59 -23.49 -16.40
N ILE A 478 -6.18 -24.34 -15.46
CA ILE A 478 -5.00 -25.21 -15.60
C ILE A 478 -5.25 -26.27 -16.69
N ALA A 479 -6.41 -26.90 -16.72
CA ALA A 479 -6.77 -27.91 -17.72
C ALA A 479 -6.78 -27.30 -19.13
N LEU A 480 -7.43 -26.17 -19.33
CA LEU A 480 -7.45 -25.46 -20.62
C LEU A 480 -6.07 -24.95 -21.05
N SER A 481 -5.17 -24.63 -20.12
CA SER A 481 -3.79 -24.24 -20.40
C SER A 481 -2.92 -25.43 -20.84
N GLY A 482 -3.30 -26.65 -20.50
CA GLY A 482 -2.63 -27.90 -20.88
C GLY A 482 -2.71 -28.21 -22.38
N ASP A 483 -3.83 -27.88 -23.03
CA ASP A 483 -4.07 -28.16 -24.45
C ASP A 483 -3.31 -27.20 -25.39
N ALA A 484 -2.88 -26.03 -24.88
CA ALA A 484 -2.11 -25.05 -25.66
C ALA A 484 -0.63 -25.47 -25.93
N LYS A 485 -0.20 -26.66 -25.48
CA LYS A 485 1.17 -27.19 -25.72
C LYS A 485 1.46 -27.51 -27.20
N GLY A 486 0.44 -27.67 -28.05
CA GLY A 486 0.59 -27.95 -29.47
C GLY A 486 1.13 -26.77 -30.31
N GLY A 487 0.87 -25.53 -29.91
CA GLY A 487 1.32 -24.30 -30.58
C GLY A 487 2.72 -23.81 -30.17
N ARG A 488 3.37 -24.47 -29.22
CA ARG A 488 4.57 -23.97 -28.54
C ARG A 488 5.88 -24.16 -29.33
N LYS A 489 5.90 -25.01 -30.37
CA LYS A 489 7.11 -25.20 -31.22
C LYS A 489 7.42 -24.01 -32.11
N ALA A 490 6.42 -23.21 -32.51
CA ALA A 490 6.63 -22.00 -33.31
C ALA A 490 7.11 -20.79 -32.46
N ALA A 491 6.78 -20.75 -31.16
CA ALA A 491 7.17 -19.66 -30.26
C ALA A 491 8.61 -19.79 -29.69
N ILE A 492 9.29 -20.91 -29.91
CA ILE A 492 10.65 -21.14 -29.40
C ILE A 492 11.70 -20.35 -30.19
N ASN A 493 11.44 -20.08 -31.47
CA ASN A 493 12.38 -19.29 -32.31
C ASN A 493 12.34 -17.79 -31.96
N ASP A 494 11.17 -17.23 -31.59
CA ASP A 494 11.06 -15.85 -31.07
C ASP A 494 11.64 -15.69 -29.64
N ALA A 495 11.69 -16.76 -28.86
CA ALA A 495 12.26 -16.75 -27.51
C ALA A 495 13.78 -16.71 -27.49
N SER A 496 14.47 -17.17 -28.57
CA SER A 496 15.93 -17.11 -28.66
C SER A 496 16.45 -15.70 -28.88
N ASP A 497 15.72 -14.86 -29.60
CA ASP A 497 16.09 -13.46 -29.81
C ASP A 497 15.78 -12.56 -28.61
N ALA A 498 14.73 -12.88 -27.85
CA ALA A 498 14.42 -12.20 -26.60
C ALA A 498 15.38 -12.58 -25.45
N ALA A 499 15.95 -13.78 -25.46
CA ALA A 499 16.97 -14.22 -24.51
C ALA A 499 18.35 -13.56 -24.75
N ALA A 500 18.59 -13.02 -25.95
CA ALA A 500 19.80 -12.30 -26.29
C ALA A 500 19.88 -10.90 -25.67
N LEU A 501 18.77 -10.31 -25.22
CA LEU A 501 18.76 -9.07 -24.44
C LEU A 501 19.02 -9.43 -22.99
N SER A 502 20.12 -8.93 -22.43
CA SER A 502 20.42 -9.08 -20.99
C SER A 502 19.23 -8.58 -20.18
N ARG A 503 18.72 -9.40 -19.27
CA ARG A 503 17.60 -9.07 -18.38
C ARG A 503 17.81 -7.74 -17.65
N ASP A 504 19.05 -7.42 -17.30
CA ASP A 504 19.43 -6.22 -16.56
C ASP A 504 19.38 -4.94 -17.41
N THR A 505 19.44 -5.07 -18.72
CA THR A 505 19.43 -3.94 -19.66
C THR A 505 18.10 -3.73 -20.37
N TRP A 506 17.19 -4.71 -20.31
CA TRP A 506 15.90 -4.60 -20.97
C TRP A 506 15.06 -3.46 -20.39
N ARG A 507 14.40 -2.72 -21.27
CA ARG A 507 13.47 -1.63 -20.92
C ARG A 507 12.23 -1.73 -21.79
N MET A 508 11.09 -1.29 -21.26
CA MET A 508 9.87 -1.20 -22.02
C MET A 508 10.03 -0.21 -23.20
N PRO A 509 9.57 -0.55 -24.40
CA PRO A 509 9.51 0.39 -25.52
C PRO A 509 8.63 1.61 -25.20
N PRO A 510 8.81 2.75 -25.89
CA PRO A 510 7.94 3.91 -25.74
C PRO A 510 6.47 3.56 -25.87
N LEU A 511 5.61 4.13 -25.01
CA LEU A 511 4.16 3.82 -24.93
C LEU A 511 3.46 3.91 -26.30
N ARG A 512 3.80 4.90 -27.13
CA ARG A 512 3.23 5.09 -28.48
C ARG A 512 3.47 3.92 -29.43
N GLN A 513 4.48 3.09 -29.16
CA GLN A 513 4.80 1.89 -29.96
C GLN A 513 4.05 0.66 -29.47
N LEU A 514 3.41 0.73 -28.30
CA LEU A 514 2.67 -0.38 -27.71
C LEU A 514 1.22 -0.33 -28.17
N ALA A 515 0.78 -1.38 -28.88
CA ALA A 515 -0.64 -1.56 -29.15
C ALA A 515 -1.41 -1.85 -27.86
N PRO A 516 -2.70 -1.44 -27.72
CA PRO A 516 -3.53 -1.80 -26.57
C PRO A 516 -3.55 -3.32 -26.33
N ALA A 517 -3.67 -3.73 -25.07
CA ALA A 517 -3.69 -5.14 -24.72
C ALA A 517 -4.89 -5.87 -25.35
N LYS A 518 -4.64 -6.98 -26.03
CA LYS A 518 -5.70 -7.82 -26.59
C LYS A 518 -6.28 -8.70 -25.49
N LEU A 519 -7.37 -8.24 -24.86
CA LEU A 519 -8.08 -9.01 -23.86
C LEU A 519 -9.02 -10.02 -24.52
N SER A 520 -9.04 -11.26 -24.01
CA SER A 520 -10.04 -12.25 -24.39
C SER A 520 -11.46 -11.80 -24.01
N LEU A 521 -12.49 -12.37 -24.64
CA LEU A 521 -13.88 -12.08 -24.28
C LEU A 521 -14.13 -12.38 -22.79
N ALA A 522 -13.65 -13.52 -22.30
CA ALA A 522 -13.75 -13.89 -20.90
C ALA A 522 -13.10 -12.86 -19.97
N ALA A 523 -11.88 -12.38 -20.29
CA ALA A 523 -11.21 -11.33 -19.50
C ALA A 523 -12.03 -10.03 -19.48
N LYS A 524 -12.61 -9.62 -20.61
CA LYS A 524 -13.48 -8.43 -20.68
C LYS A 524 -14.74 -8.60 -19.82
N THR A 525 -15.36 -9.78 -19.86
CA THR A 525 -16.57 -10.08 -19.05
C THR A 525 -16.24 -10.03 -17.56
N TRP A 526 -15.15 -10.70 -17.13
CA TRP A 526 -14.70 -10.67 -15.73
C TRP A 526 -14.31 -9.27 -15.25
N MET A 527 -13.65 -8.49 -16.09
CA MET A 527 -13.38 -7.08 -15.78
C MET A 527 -14.68 -6.27 -15.67
N GLY A 528 -15.69 -6.56 -16.50
CA GLY A 528 -17.02 -5.94 -16.41
C GLY A 528 -17.73 -6.28 -15.09
N VAL A 529 -17.70 -7.55 -14.68
CA VAL A 529 -18.26 -8.00 -13.38
C VAL A 529 -17.52 -7.33 -12.21
N LEU A 530 -16.20 -7.34 -12.23
CA LEU A 530 -15.38 -6.66 -11.20
C LEU A 530 -15.73 -5.18 -11.11
N ARG A 531 -15.88 -4.52 -12.26
CA ARG A 531 -16.30 -3.11 -12.32
C ARG A 531 -17.65 -2.85 -11.67
N LEU A 532 -18.66 -3.65 -12.04
CA LEU A 532 -20.02 -3.51 -11.48
C LEU A 532 -19.96 -3.69 -9.96
N TYR A 533 -19.27 -4.73 -9.51
CA TYR A 533 -19.06 -5.00 -8.09
C TYR A 533 -18.44 -3.79 -7.37
N LEU A 534 -17.32 -3.26 -7.88
CA LEU A 534 -16.60 -2.16 -7.23
C LEU A 534 -17.39 -0.86 -7.18
N VAL A 535 -18.14 -0.53 -8.25
CA VAL A 535 -19.01 0.65 -8.28
C VAL A 535 -20.12 0.52 -7.23
N VAL A 536 -20.71 -0.67 -7.13
CA VAL A 536 -21.80 -0.91 -6.16
C VAL A 536 -21.22 -0.96 -4.74
N ALA A 537 -20.25 -1.84 -4.48
CA ALA A 537 -19.70 -2.03 -3.13
C ALA A 537 -18.97 -0.77 -2.62
N GLY A 538 -18.08 -0.19 -3.44
CA GLY A 538 -17.37 1.04 -3.08
C GLY A 538 -18.32 2.24 -2.91
N GLY A 539 -19.32 2.37 -3.79
CA GLY A 539 -20.32 3.43 -3.67
C GLY A 539 -21.16 3.33 -2.39
N LEU A 540 -21.54 2.12 -1.99
CA LEU A 540 -22.33 1.89 -0.77
C LEU A 540 -21.51 2.12 0.51
N VAL A 541 -20.27 1.65 0.55
CA VAL A 541 -19.36 1.93 1.68
C VAL A 541 -19.06 3.42 1.78
N LEU A 542 -18.79 4.08 0.64
CA LEU A 542 -18.59 5.53 0.61
C LEU A 542 -19.83 6.29 1.09
N PHE A 543 -21.03 5.89 0.63
CA PHE A 543 -22.29 6.46 1.13
C PHE A 543 -22.40 6.32 2.65
N ARG A 544 -22.10 5.12 3.18
CA ARG A 544 -22.12 4.89 4.65
C ARG A 544 -21.11 5.77 5.38
N ILE A 545 -19.90 5.96 4.85
CA ILE A 545 -18.90 6.87 5.42
C ILE A 545 -19.43 8.30 5.48
N VAL A 546 -20.06 8.78 4.39
CA VAL A 546 -20.65 10.12 4.34
C VAL A 546 -21.78 10.26 5.36
N MET A 547 -22.67 9.26 5.48
CA MET A 547 -23.76 9.27 6.48
C MET A 547 -23.23 9.32 7.91
N LEU A 548 -22.16 8.55 8.22
CA LEU A 548 -21.48 8.60 9.51
C LEU A 548 -20.85 9.99 9.77
N ALA A 549 -20.25 10.60 8.75
CA ALA A 549 -19.62 11.92 8.88
C ALA A 549 -20.62 13.05 9.16
N ILE A 550 -21.86 12.93 8.67
CA ILE A 550 -22.95 13.91 8.91
C ILE A 550 -23.84 13.56 10.12
N GLY A 551 -23.46 12.54 10.92
CA GLY A 551 -24.16 12.15 12.14
C GLY A 551 -25.52 11.46 11.91
N GLN A 552 -25.76 10.87 10.76
CA GLN A 552 -26.98 10.13 10.38
C GLN A 552 -26.70 8.62 10.21
N GLY A 553 -25.75 8.07 10.98
CA GLY A 553 -25.35 6.68 10.90
C GLY A 553 -25.89 5.76 11.97
#